data_a8a2cbf44140048c4b27c7a1b8053fdc
#
_entry.id   a8a2cbf44140048c4b27c7a1b8053fdc
#
_cell.length_a   1.000
_cell.length_b   1.000
_cell.length_c   1.000
_cell.angle_alpha   90.00
_cell.angle_beta   90.00
_cell.angle_gamma   90.00
#
_symmetry.space_group_name_H-M   'P 1'
#
loop_
_entity.id
_entity.type
_entity.pdbx_description
1 polymer ?
#
loop_
_entity_poly.entity_id
_entity_poly.type
_entity_poly.pdbx_seq_one_letter_code
_entity_poly.pdbx_strand_id
1 'polypeptide(L)'
;APLLLFILFTFIIPIGDMLTRSVDDSYINTVFPKTFEAYKKWDKQGTPPEEVYKEMFLEVKNGTGYQIGKASTRMNYAKSGWKSLLKKSKRKFKKIGEDEGPFKEKMIEIDKKWANEDYWKAMGEMIDVNTMGYYLNAVDKRYDYDKNTISQPDNRKIYNKTWIKTFKVSVLVTLFCLLLGYPISYLLATLPLKYSNLLMICVLLPFWTSLLVRIVVWMVILQQNGVYNDLMVAAGLIADDNRWKLMYNQTGTIIVMTQILLPFMVLPLY
;
A
#
# COMPACT_ATOMS: atom_id res chain seq x y z
N ALA A 1 7.49 -36.13 -3.10
CA ALA A 1 8.00 -35.34 -4.24
C ALA A 1 6.92 -34.52 -4.96
N PRO A 2 5.69 -35.03 -5.36
CA PRO A 2 4.74 -34.23 -6.14
C PRO A 2 4.19 -33.02 -5.39
N LEU A 3 3.89 -33.14 -4.11
CA LEU A 3 3.40 -32.01 -3.28
C LEU A 3 4.44 -30.90 -3.16
N LEU A 4 5.72 -31.26 -2.99
CA LEU A 4 6.80 -30.29 -2.89
C LEU A 4 7.00 -29.54 -4.21
N LEU A 5 6.94 -30.23 -5.34
CA LEU A 5 6.99 -29.60 -6.66
C LEU A 5 5.79 -28.68 -6.89
N PHE A 6 4.61 -29.09 -6.48
CA PHE A 6 3.40 -28.24 -6.55
C PHE A 6 3.60 -26.93 -5.75
N ILE A 7 4.05 -27.02 -4.51
CA ILE A 7 4.30 -25.84 -3.67
C ILE A 7 5.40 -24.95 -4.30
N LEU A 8 6.46 -25.54 -4.83
CA LEU A 8 7.54 -24.80 -5.48
C LEU A 8 7.02 -23.97 -6.67
N PHE A 9 6.30 -24.63 -7.59
CA PHE A 9 5.83 -23.96 -8.81
C PHE A 9 4.68 -23.01 -8.59
N THR A 10 3.76 -23.31 -7.67
CA THR A 10 2.57 -22.48 -7.46
C THR A 10 2.75 -21.36 -6.46
N PHE A 11 3.71 -21.47 -5.52
CA PHE A 11 3.91 -20.47 -4.47
C PHE A 11 5.32 -19.89 -4.48
N ILE A 12 6.37 -20.70 -4.39
CA ILE A 12 7.73 -20.21 -4.18
C ILE A 12 8.25 -19.44 -5.40
N ILE A 13 8.07 -19.97 -6.62
CA ILE A 13 8.52 -19.29 -7.83
C ILE A 13 7.77 -17.96 -8.06
N PRO A 14 6.43 -17.88 -8.00
CA PRO A 14 5.73 -16.60 -8.14
C PRO A 14 6.07 -15.58 -7.04
N ILE A 15 6.27 -16.03 -5.80
CA ILE A 15 6.71 -15.16 -4.71
C ILE A 15 8.13 -14.63 -4.98
N GLY A 16 9.05 -15.50 -5.42
CA GLY A 16 10.41 -15.12 -5.80
C GLY A 16 10.42 -14.10 -6.95
N ASP A 17 9.64 -14.31 -8.00
CA ASP A 17 9.46 -13.35 -9.11
C ASP A 17 8.90 -12.01 -8.62
N MET A 18 7.93 -12.04 -7.72
CA MET A 18 7.37 -10.81 -7.14
C MET A 18 8.40 -10.04 -6.30
N LEU A 19 9.24 -10.74 -5.54
CA LEU A 19 10.33 -10.14 -4.76
C LEU A 19 11.41 -9.53 -5.67
N THR A 20 11.80 -10.19 -6.75
CA THR A 20 12.76 -9.63 -7.71
C THR A 20 12.21 -8.40 -8.44
N ARG A 21 10.94 -8.42 -8.84
CA ARG A 21 10.26 -7.26 -9.43
C ARG A 21 10.14 -6.08 -8.45
N SER A 22 10.14 -6.32 -7.16
CA SER A 22 10.08 -5.26 -6.15
C SER A 22 11.38 -4.46 -6.01
N VAL A 23 12.48 -4.94 -6.55
CA VAL A 23 13.76 -4.22 -6.63
C VAL A 23 14.09 -3.73 -8.05
N ASP A 24 13.33 -4.15 -9.06
CA ASP A 24 13.55 -3.81 -10.45
C ASP A 24 12.93 -2.45 -10.82
N ASP A 25 13.76 -1.51 -11.20
CA ASP A 25 13.37 -0.17 -11.70
C ASP A 25 13.76 0.04 -13.18
N SER A 26 14.10 -1.04 -13.88
CA SER A 26 14.54 -1.02 -15.28
C SER A 26 13.56 -0.35 -16.24
N TYR A 27 12.26 -0.37 -15.91
CA TYR A 27 11.21 0.17 -16.77
C TYR A 27 11.44 1.65 -17.13
N ILE A 28 11.92 2.47 -16.19
CA ILE A 28 12.19 3.90 -16.48
C ILE A 28 13.31 4.04 -17.48
N ASN A 29 14.36 3.23 -17.38
CA ASN A 29 15.47 3.21 -18.33
C ASN A 29 15.03 2.78 -19.74
N THR A 30 13.99 1.94 -19.86
CA THR A 30 13.44 1.56 -21.17
C THR A 30 12.58 2.67 -21.80
N VAL A 31 12.04 3.58 -20.99
CA VAL A 31 11.22 4.70 -21.48
C VAL A 31 12.07 5.94 -21.83
N PHE A 32 13.16 6.17 -21.08
CA PHE A 32 14.03 7.35 -21.22
C PHE A 32 15.51 6.97 -21.39
N PRO A 33 15.88 6.09 -22.34
CA PRO A 33 17.25 5.59 -22.46
C PRO A 33 18.24 6.72 -22.83
N LYS A 34 17.94 7.55 -23.82
CA LYS A 34 18.81 8.64 -24.26
C LYS A 34 18.91 9.77 -23.26
N THR A 35 17.79 10.08 -22.59
CA THR A 35 17.78 11.04 -21.48
C THR A 35 18.74 10.62 -20.39
N PHE A 36 18.75 9.34 -20.00
CA PHE A 36 19.67 8.85 -18.97
C PHE A 36 21.13 8.77 -19.44
N GLU A 37 21.39 8.50 -20.71
CA GLU A 37 22.74 8.60 -21.27
C GLU A 37 23.28 10.03 -21.20
N ALA A 38 22.48 11.00 -21.60
CA ALA A 38 22.84 12.43 -21.48
C ALA A 38 22.97 12.86 -20.01
N TYR A 39 22.07 12.39 -19.16
CA TYR A 39 22.10 12.68 -17.72
C TYR A 39 23.36 12.17 -17.01
N LYS A 40 23.89 11.02 -17.39
CA LYS A 40 25.13 10.45 -16.80
C LYS A 40 26.36 11.33 -17.06
N LYS A 41 26.34 12.14 -18.11
CA LYS A 41 27.44 13.07 -18.46
C LYS A 41 27.36 14.38 -17.68
N TRP A 42 26.23 14.66 -17.01
CA TRP A 42 26.02 15.88 -16.25
C TRP A 42 26.64 15.79 -14.85
N ASP A 43 27.32 16.87 -14.40
CA ASP A 43 27.96 17.01 -13.09
C ASP A 43 27.01 17.14 -11.91
N LYS A 44 25.70 17.18 -12.19
CA LYS A 44 24.60 17.33 -11.23
C LYS A 44 24.58 18.67 -10.46
N GLN A 45 25.29 19.67 -10.94
CA GLN A 45 25.26 21.02 -10.39
C GLN A 45 24.31 21.90 -11.22
N GLY A 46 23.42 22.62 -10.54
CA GLY A 46 22.44 23.49 -11.19
C GLY A 46 21.39 22.73 -11.98
N THR A 47 20.95 23.31 -13.08
CA THR A 47 20.02 22.67 -14.03
C THR A 47 20.80 21.90 -15.10
N PRO A 48 20.25 20.79 -15.62
CA PRO A 48 20.93 20.01 -16.67
C PRO A 48 21.30 20.82 -17.92
N PRO A 49 22.29 20.34 -18.69
CA PRO A 49 22.60 20.91 -19.97
C PRO A 49 21.48 20.70 -21.01
N GLU A 50 21.50 21.50 -22.07
CA GLU A 50 20.50 21.48 -23.15
C GLU A 50 20.29 20.08 -23.76
N GLU A 51 21.34 19.26 -23.83
CA GLU A 51 21.29 17.91 -24.37
C GLU A 51 20.28 17.02 -23.57
N VAL A 52 20.27 17.15 -22.24
CA VAL A 52 19.34 16.38 -21.38
C VAL A 52 17.89 16.84 -21.63
N TYR A 53 17.67 18.14 -21.79
CA TYR A 53 16.33 18.67 -22.09
C TYR A 53 15.86 18.23 -23.47
N LYS A 54 16.74 18.22 -24.48
CA LYS A 54 16.45 17.77 -25.83
C LYS A 54 16.01 16.30 -25.84
N GLU A 55 16.80 15.42 -25.24
CA GLU A 55 16.47 13.99 -25.22
C GLU A 55 15.18 13.71 -24.44
N MET A 56 14.99 14.34 -23.27
CA MET A 56 13.73 14.24 -22.51
C MET A 56 12.53 14.74 -23.31
N PHE A 57 12.67 15.85 -24.05
CA PHE A 57 11.62 16.36 -24.91
C PHE A 57 11.24 15.35 -25.99
N LEU A 58 12.23 14.80 -26.71
CA LEU A 58 12.01 13.83 -27.79
C LEU A 58 11.37 12.54 -27.28
N GLU A 59 11.87 11.99 -26.18
CA GLU A 59 11.35 10.75 -25.63
C GLU A 59 9.94 10.91 -25.04
N VAL A 60 9.64 12.05 -24.41
CA VAL A 60 8.27 12.35 -23.93
C VAL A 60 7.34 12.59 -25.11
N LYS A 61 7.77 13.30 -26.17
CA LYS A 61 6.97 13.57 -27.38
C LYS A 61 6.61 12.27 -28.10
N ASN A 62 7.60 11.40 -28.33
CA ASN A 62 7.46 10.20 -29.14
C ASN A 62 6.94 8.97 -28.36
N GLY A 63 7.14 8.91 -27.05
CA GLY A 63 6.65 7.83 -26.19
C GLY A 63 5.13 7.68 -26.26
N THR A 64 4.61 6.49 -26.05
CA THR A 64 3.16 6.25 -25.99
C THR A 64 2.55 6.86 -24.72
N GLY A 65 1.25 7.13 -24.74
CA GLY A 65 0.53 7.64 -23.55
C GLY A 65 0.62 6.70 -22.34
N TYR A 66 0.62 5.39 -22.60
CA TYR A 66 0.77 4.36 -21.59
C TYR A 66 2.17 4.36 -20.96
N GLN A 67 3.23 4.38 -21.78
CA GLN A 67 4.62 4.42 -21.32
C GLN A 67 4.90 5.64 -20.44
N ILE A 68 4.57 6.83 -20.95
CA ILE A 68 4.76 8.08 -20.20
C ILE A 68 3.89 8.13 -18.94
N GLY A 69 2.68 7.60 -19.00
CA GLY A 69 1.78 7.51 -17.83
C GLY A 69 2.36 6.62 -16.72
N LYS A 70 2.85 5.43 -17.07
CA LYS A 70 3.47 4.49 -16.15
C LYS A 70 4.78 5.06 -15.57
N ALA A 71 5.66 5.59 -16.44
CA ALA A 71 6.89 6.26 -16.03
C ALA A 71 6.63 7.44 -15.11
N SER A 72 5.67 8.32 -15.44
CA SER A 72 5.31 9.47 -14.62
C SER A 72 4.80 9.08 -13.23
N THR A 73 4.10 7.96 -13.13
CA THR A 73 3.62 7.44 -11.84
C THR A 73 4.79 6.98 -10.98
N ARG A 74 5.75 6.26 -11.57
CA ARG A 74 6.98 5.85 -10.85
C ARG A 74 7.81 7.05 -10.40
N MET A 75 8.06 8.00 -11.29
CA MET A 75 8.81 9.22 -10.97
C MET A 75 8.13 10.06 -9.89
N ASN A 76 6.80 10.01 -9.80
CA ASN A 76 6.03 10.72 -8.79
C ASN A 76 6.23 10.15 -7.37
N TYR A 77 6.70 8.92 -7.22
CA TYR A 77 7.11 8.36 -5.91
C TYR A 77 8.40 9.02 -5.40
N ALA A 78 9.36 9.29 -6.27
CA ALA A 78 10.60 9.97 -5.89
C ALA A 78 10.32 11.46 -5.58
N LYS A 79 9.66 12.17 -6.49
CA LYS A 79 9.28 13.58 -6.30
C LYS A 79 7.83 13.80 -6.74
N SER A 80 7.00 14.29 -5.83
CA SER A 80 5.61 14.63 -6.14
C SER A 80 5.53 15.73 -7.22
N GLY A 81 4.60 15.55 -8.16
CA GLY A 81 4.37 16.51 -9.24
C GLY A 81 4.84 16.04 -10.64
N TRP A 82 5.65 14.98 -10.74
CA TRP A 82 6.06 14.40 -12.02
C TRP A 82 4.89 13.96 -12.88
N LYS A 83 3.86 13.36 -12.28
CA LYS A 83 2.68 12.90 -13.03
C LYS A 83 1.97 14.03 -13.76
N SER A 84 1.76 15.16 -13.11
CA SER A 84 1.15 16.35 -13.72
C SER A 84 2.08 17.00 -14.75
N LEU A 85 3.38 17.07 -14.43
CA LEU A 85 4.41 17.66 -15.29
C LEU A 85 4.49 16.91 -16.62
N LEU A 86 4.72 15.61 -16.62
CA LEU A 86 4.87 14.82 -17.84
C LEU A 86 3.56 14.75 -18.65
N LYS A 87 2.40 14.65 -17.98
CA LYS A 87 1.12 14.68 -18.68
C LYS A 87 0.87 16.02 -19.41
N LYS A 88 1.18 17.13 -18.77
CA LYS A 88 1.08 18.47 -19.36
C LYS A 88 2.09 18.67 -20.50
N SER A 89 3.34 18.29 -20.26
CA SER A 89 4.43 18.41 -21.23
C SER A 89 4.16 17.59 -22.48
N LYS A 90 3.78 16.31 -22.36
CA LYS A 90 3.45 15.46 -23.51
C LYS A 90 2.39 16.07 -24.42
N ARG A 91 1.37 16.68 -23.84
CA ARG A 91 0.30 17.34 -24.62
C ARG A 91 0.80 18.59 -25.34
N LYS A 92 1.70 19.36 -24.70
CA LYS A 92 2.28 20.61 -25.27
C LYS A 92 3.38 20.29 -26.29
N PHE A 93 4.24 19.29 -26.03
CA PHE A 93 5.34 18.90 -26.89
C PHE A 93 4.89 18.44 -28.28
N LYS A 94 3.70 17.88 -28.41
CA LYS A 94 3.12 17.50 -29.70
C LYS A 94 2.99 18.70 -30.69
N LYS A 95 2.92 19.92 -30.15
CA LYS A 95 2.74 21.16 -30.94
C LYS A 95 4.06 21.83 -31.31
N ILE A 96 5.20 21.33 -30.83
CA ILE A 96 6.53 21.88 -31.03
C ILE A 96 7.30 20.99 -32.01
N GLY A 97 8.00 21.56 -32.99
CA GLY A 97 8.85 20.83 -33.91
C GLY A 97 10.04 20.15 -33.21
N GLU A 98 10.61 19.12 -33.83
CA GLU A 98 11.73 18.36 -33.24
C GLU A 98 13.06 19.11 -33.36
N ASP A 99 13.18 20.02 -34.30
CA ASP A 99 14.37 20.84 -34.57
C ASP A 99 14.28 22.26 -34.01
N GLU A 100 13.22 22.55 -33.27
CA GLU A 100 12.98 23.89 -32.73
C GLU A 100 13.65 24.09 -31.35
N GLY A 101 14.98 24.08 -31.27
CA GLY A 101 15.68 24.52 -30.04
C GLY A 101 15.50 26.01 -29.73
N PRO A 102 15.88 26.51 -28.54
CA PRO A 102 16.37 25.79 -27.38
C PRO A 102 15.23 25.07 -26.58
N PHE A 103 15.43 23.80 -26.27
CA PHE A 103 14.41 22.98 -25.59
C PHE A 103 14.27 23.34 -24.13
N LYS A 104 15.37 23.71 -23.46
CA LYS A 104 15.37 24.11 -22.04
C LYS A 104 14.40 25.25 -21.78
N GLU A 105 14.50 26.33 -22.54
CA GLU A 105 13.65 27.52 -22.40
C GLU A 105 12.18 27.18 -22.67
N LYS A 106 11.92 26.48 -23.79
CA LYS A 106 10.56 26.06 -24.16
C LYS A 106 9.91 25.13 -23.11
N MET A 107 10.68 24.21 -22.54
CA MET A 107 10.15 23.34 -21.50
C MET A 107 9.86 24.10 -20.20
N ILE A 108 10.71 25.05 -19.82
CA ILE A 108 10.51 25.92 -18.65
C ILE A 108 9.29 26.84 -18.85
N GLU A 109 9.07 27.35 -20.04
CA GLU A 109 7.89 28.15 -20.39
C GLU A 109 6.59 27.32 -20.24
N ILE A 110 6.62 26.04 -20.63
CA ILE A 110 5.48 25.14 -20.48
C ILE A 110 5.16 24.88 -18.99
N ASP A 111 6.20 24.65 -18.18
CA ASP A 111 6.05 24.45 -16.75
C ASP A 111 7.36 24.76 -16.00
N LYS A 112 7.29 25.72 -15.06
CA LYS A 112 8.42 26.16 -14.25
C LYS A 112 9.11 25.03 -13.47
N LYS A 113 8.45 23.88 -13.28
CA LYS A 113 9.06 22.70 -12.62
C LYS A 113 10.26 22.16 -13.38
N TRP A 114 10.36 22.39 -14.69
CA TRP A 114 11.52 22.01 -15.48
C TRP A 114 12.78 22.79 -15.13
N ALA A 115 12.66 23.99 -14.55
CA ALA A 115 13.79 24.76 -14.01
C ALA A 115 14.21 24.33 -12.61
N ASN A 116 13.44 23.48 -11.95
CA ASN A 116 13.73 23.09 -10.57
C ASN A 116 14.68 21.88 -10.55
N GLU A 117 15.89 22.08 -10.00
CA GLU A 117 16.93 21.05 -9.88
C GLU A 117 16.47 19.80 -9.14
N ASP A 118 15.59 19.93 -8.13
CA ASP A 118 15.08 18.80 -7.36
C ASP A 118 14.37 17.75 -8.21
N TYR A 119 13.71 18.15 -9.33
CA TYR A 119 13.08 17.20 -10.23
C TYR A 119 14.13 16.38 -10.97
N TRP A 120 15.19 17.02 -11.42
CA TRP A 120 16.30 16.37 -12.12
C TRP A 120 17.13 15.50 -11.18
N LYS A 121 17.43 15.96 -9.98
CA LYS A 121 18.11 15.17 -8.94
C LYS A 121 17.31 13.92 -8.57
N ALA A 122 15.99 14.07 -8.40
CA ALA A 122 15.10 12.93 -8.15
C ALA A 122 15.04 11.92 -9.31
N MET A 123 15.22 12.37 -10.54
CA MET A 123 15.35 11.50 -11.70
C MET A 123 16.64 10.67 -11.67
N GLY A 124 17.72 11.22 -11.11
CA GLY A 124 18.99 10.53 -10.91
C GLY A 124 18.89 9.29 -10.00
N GLU A 125 17.92 9.26 -9.09
CA GLU A 125 17.67 8.08 -8.24
C GLU A 125 17.22 6.84 -9.03
N MET A 126 16.73 7.03 -10.27
CA MET A 126 16.14 5.99 -11.10
C MET A 126 17.08 5.50 -12.23
N ILE A 127 18.33 5.97 -12.22
CA ILE A 127 19.34 5.53 -13.20
C ILE A 127 19.73 4.07 -12.96
N ASP A 128 19.76 3.66 -11.69
CA ASP A 128 20.07 2.28 -11.33
C ASP A 128 18.87 1.38 -11.65
N VAL A 129 19.15 0.28 -12.31
CA VAL A 129 18.16 -0.74 -12.65
C VAL A 129 17.56 -1.39 -11.40
N ASN A 130 18.39 -1.54 -10.35
CA ASN A 130 17.97 -2.12 -9.08
C ASN A 130 17.88 -1.06 -7.99
N THR A 131 16.76 -1.07 -7.26
CA THR A 131 16.53 -0.12 -6.17
C THR A 131 15.95 -0.82 -4.93
N MET A 132 16.44 -0.44 -3.75
CA MET A 132 15.80 -0.79 -2.47
C MET A 132 14.81 0.28 -2.02
N GLY A 133 14.55 1.29 -2.86
CA GLY A 133 13.67 2.42 -2.53
C GLY A 133 12.25 2.01 -2.12
N TYR A 134 11.70 0.95 -2.71
CA TYR A 134 10.38 0.44 -2.34
C TYR A 134 10.35 -0.13 -0.92
N TYR A 135 11.39 -0.88 -0.51
CA TYR A 135 11.52 -1.40 0.85
C TYR A 135 11.75 -0.30 1.87
N LEU A 136 12.57 0.70 1.52
CA LEU A 136 12.76 1.89 2.36
C LEU A 136 11.46 2.66 2.55
N ASN A 137 10.67 2.82 1.50
CA ASN A 137 9.34 3.44 1.61
C ASN A 137 8.42 2.68 2.57
N ALA A 138 8.47 1.35 2.59
CA ALA A 138 7.65 0.53 3.48
C ALA A 138 7.98 0.72 4.98
N VAL A 139 9.13 1.31 5.29
CA VAL A 139 9.57 1.68 6.66
C VAL A 139 9.72 3.18 6.86
N ASP A 140 8.97 3.99 6.09
CA ASP A 140 8.98 5.46 6.12
C ASP A 140 10.36 6.10 5.91
N LYS A 141 11.21 5.45 5.09
CA LYS A 141 12.50 5.96 4.68
C LYS A 141 12.55 6.17 3.18
N ARG A 142 13.52 6.93 2.71
CA ARG A 142 13.82 7.11 1.28
C ARG A 142 15.30 7.37 1.08
N TYR A 143 15.76 7.27 -0.15
CA TYR A 143 17.07 7.78 -0.51
C TYR A 143 17.04 9.30 -0.63
N ASP A 144 18.13 9.94 -0.26
CA ASP A 144 18.46 11.30 -0.64
C ASP A 144 19.19 11.30 -1.99
N TYR A 145 19.42 12.49 -2.56
CA TYR A 145 20.11 12.64 -3.86
C TYR A 145 21.52 12.03 -3.88
N ASP A 146 22.18 11.96 -2.71
CA ASP A 146 23.49 11.32 -2.50
C ASP A 146 23.38 9.82 -2.15
N LYS A 147 22.22 9.20 -2.35
CA LYS A 147 21.92 7.80 -1.99
C LYS A 147 22.02 7.47 -0.49
N ASN A 148 22.06 8.48 0.38
CA ASN A 148 21.96 8.28 1.81
C ASN A 148 20.50 7.97 2.21
N THR A 149 20.33 7.08 3.19
CA THR A 149 19.00 6.76 3.69
C THR A 149 18.52 7.83 4.67
N ILE A 150 17.49 8.57 4.29
CA ILE A 150 16.84 9.58 5.11
C ILE A 150 15.40 9.20 5.47
N SER A 151 14.87 9.80 6.52
CA SER A 151 13.46 9.62 6.90
C SER A 151 12.54 10.35 5.93
N GLN A 152 11.37 9.77 5.66
CA GLN A 152 10.31 10.47 4.91
C GLN A 152 9.87 11.73 5.65
N PRO A 153 9.41 12.78 4.93
CA PRO A 153 8.78 13.93 5.57
C PRO A 153 7.52 13.51 6.35
N ASP A 154 7.21 14.22 7.42
CA ASP A 154 6.15 13.82 8.37
C ASP A 154 4.77 13.62 7.73
N ASN A 155 4.46 14.37 6.69
CA ASN A 155 3.23 14.21 5.89
C ASN A 155 3.17 12.90 5.07
N ARG A 156 4.27 12.15 4.97
CA ARG A 156 4.38 10.86 4.26
C ARG A 156 4.71 9.69 5.18
N LYS A 157 4.96 9.92 6.46
CA LYS A 157 5.22 8.86 7.46
C LYS A 157 3.93 8.20 7.90
N ILE A 158 3.47 7.22 7.12
CA ILE A 158 2.23 6.49 7.40
C ILE A 158 2.45 4.99 7.61
N TYR A 159 3.53 4.44 7.04
CA TYR A 159 3.73 2.99 7.00
C TYR A 159 4.08 2.41 8.37
N ASN A 160 5.07 2.97 9.08
CA ASN A 160 5.45 2.48 10.41
C ASN A 160 4.28 2.55 11.39
N LYS A 161 3.53 3.66 11.37
CA LYS A 161 2.32 3.82 12.20
C LYS A 161 1.27 2.75 11.88
N THR A 162 1.08 2.46 10.58
CA THR A 162 0.14 1.45 10.11
C THR A 162 0.61 0.04 10.50
N TRP A 163 1.90 -0.27 10.33
CA TRP A 163 2.48 -1.55 10.75
C TRP A 163 2.27 -1.82 12.24
N ILE A 164 2.64 -0.84 13.09
CA ILE A 164 2.46 -0.95 14.56
C ILE A 164 0.98 -1.14 14.92
N LYS A 165 0.09 -0.36 14.26
CA LYS A 165 -1.35 -0.49 14.50
C LYS A 165 -1.88 -1.87 14.09
N THR A 166 -1.49 -2.37 12.93
CA THR A 166 -1.91 -3.70 12.45
C THR A 166 -1.40 -4.80 13.37
N PHE A 167 -0.12 -4.75 13.75
CA PHE A 167 0.45 -5.72 14.68
C PHE A 167 -0.26 -5.72 16.04
N LYS A 168 -0.51 -4.52 16.61
CA LYS A 168 -1.25 -4.37 17.85
C LYS A 168 -2.66 -4.96 17.77
N VAL A 169 -3.39 -4.68 16.67
CA VAL A 169 -4.74 -5.25 16.48
C VAL A 169 -4.68 -6.76 16.36
N SER A 170 -3.73 -7.31 15.60
CA SER A 170 -3.57 -8.76 15.41
C SER A 170 -3.31 -9.47 16.74
N VAL A 171 -2.39 -8.94 17.55
CA VAL A 171 -2.08 -9.51 18.87
C VAL A 171 -3.30 -9.47 19.80
N LEU A 172 -4.02 -8.35 19.84
CA LEU A 172 -5.22 -8.22 20.66
C LEU A 172 -6.32 -9.17 20.21
N VAL A 173 -6.60 -9.26 18.91
CA VAL A 173 -7.60 -10.20 18.37
C VAL A 173 -7.23 -11.64 18.68
N THR A 174 -5.97 -12.03 18.50
CA THR A 174 -5.49 -13.38 18.83
C THR A 174 -5.67 -13.70 20.33
N LEU A 175 -5.33 -12.73 21.20
CA LEU A 175 -5.49 -12.89 22.64
C LEU A 175 -6.97 -13.08 23.02
N PHE A 176 -7.88 -12.25 22.47
CA PHE A 176 -9.31 -12.41 22.71
C PHE A 176 -9.87 -13.72 22.13
N CYS A 177 -9.43 -14.10 20.91
CA CYS A 177 -9.81 -15.39 20.33
C CYS A 177 -9.36 -16.58 21.21
N LEU A 178 -8.14 -16.52 21.76
CA LEU A 178 -7.63 -17.55 22.66
C LEU A 178 -8.40 -17.59 23.99
N LEU A 179 -8.64 -16.42 24.58
CA LEU A 179 -9.34 -16.29 25.85
C LEU A 179 -10.80 -16.81 25.80
N LEU A 180 -11.47 -16.59 24.66
CA LEU A 180 -12.83 -17.08 24.42
C LEU A 180 -12.83 -18.51 23.86
N GLY A 181 -11.91 -18.79 22.93
CA GLY A 181 -11.84 -20.06 22.22
C GLY A 181 -11.40 -21.22 23.10
N TYR A 182 -10.45 -21.00 24.02
CA TYR A 182 -9.95 -22.06 24.90
C TYR A 182 -11.04 -22.67 25.77
N PRO A 183 -11.87 -21.92 26.56
CA PRO A 183 -12.95 -22.50 27.33
C PRO A 183 -13.99 -23.19 26.44
N ILE A 184 -14.31 -22.67 25.26
CA ILE A 184 -15.25 -23.29 24.33
C ILE A 184 -14.70 -24.64 23.85
N SER A 185 -13.43 -24.69 23.41
CA SER A 185 -12.78 -25.92 22.98
C SER A 185 -12.68 -26.96 24.10
N TYR A 186 -12.35 -26.53 25.30
CA TYR A 186 -12.34 -27.42 26.48
C TYR A 186 -13.71 -28.01 26.77
N LEU A 187 -14.78 -27.22 26.70
CA LEU A 187 -16.15 -27.71 26.86
C LEU A 187 -16.51 -28.71 25.76
N LEU A 188 -16.17 -28.41 24.49
CA LEU A 188 -16.40 -29.33 23.37
C LEU A 188 -15.70 -30.68 23.58
N ALA A 189 -14.48 -30.68 24.13
CA ALA A 189 -13.70 -31.89 24.34
C ALA A 189 -14.17 -32.73 25.53
N THR A 190 -14.77 -32.10 26.55
CA THR A 190 -15.14 -32.77 27.81
C THR A 190 -16.61 -33.16 27.92
N LEU A 191 -17.50 -32.52 27.14
CA LEU A 191 -18.94 -32.82 27.16
C LEU A 191 -19.27 -34.13 26.45
N PRO A 192 -20.37 -34.80 26.86
CA PRO A 192 -20.90 -35.94 26.10
C PRO A 192 -21.19 -35.56 24.64
N LEU A 193 -20.94 -36.49 23.69
CA LEU A 193 -21.04 -36.28 22.24
C LEU A 193 -22.32 -35.58 21.79
N LYS A 194 -23.45 -35.86 22.42
CA LYS A 194 -24.74 -35.23 22.11
C LYS A 194 -24.68 -33.69 22.26
N TYR A 195 -24.11 -33.21 23.35
CA TYR A 195 -24.02 -31.77 23.64
C TYR A 195 -22.82 -31.13 22.91
N SER A 196 -21.70 -31.84 22.81
CA SER A 196 -20.54 -31.41 22.05
C SER A 196 -20.88 -31.18 20.59
N ASN A 197 -21.60 -32.09 19.93
CA ASN A 197 -22.02 -31.92 18.55
C ASN A 197 -22.94 -30.70 18.34
N LEU A 198 -23.87 -30.46 19.28
CA LEU A 198 -24.74 -29.29 19.21
C LEU A 198 -23.95 -27.99 19.34
N LEU A 199 -23.02 -27.92 20.30
CA LEU A 199 -22.12 -26.77 20.47
C LEU A 199 -21.21 -26.57 19.26
N MET A 200 -20.68 -27.65 18.67
CA MET A 200 -19.86 -27.58 17.46
C MET A 200 -20.66 -26.98 16.31
N ILE A 201 -21.92 -27.36 16.11
CA ILE A 201 -22.80 -26.76 15.12
C ILE A 201 -22.95 -25.25 15.39
N CYS A 202 -23.18 -24.83 16.62
CA CYS A 202 -23.27 -23.41 16.98
C CYS A 202 -21.98 -22.64 16.69
N VAL A 203 -20.81 -23.23 16.93
CA VAL A 203 -19.50 -22.61 16.62
C VAL A 203 -19.29 -22.50 15.11
N LEU A 204 -19.73 -23.49 14.34
CA LEU A 204 -19.57 -23.52 12.89
C LEU A 204 -20.66 -22.74 12.14
N LEU A 205 -21.80 -22.46 12.76
CA LEU A 205 -22.92 -21.76 12.13
C LEU A 205 -22.51 -20.44 11.46
N PRO A 206 -21.63 -19.61 12.02
CA PRO A 206 -21.14 -18.41 11.33
C PRO A 206 -20.45 -18.67 10.00
N PHE A 207 -19.86 -19.86 9.76
CA PHE A 207 -19.24 -20.17 8.46
C PHE A 207 -20.25 -20.26 7.32
N TRP A 208 -21.48 -20.62 7.60
CA TRP A 208 -22.54 -20.74 6.60
C TRP A 208 -23.10 -19.40 6.15
N THR A 209 -22.74 -18.32 6.85
CA THR A 209 -23.14 -16.96 6.50
C THR A 209 -22.03 -16.25 5.72
N SER A 210 -22.40 -15.46 4.70
CA SER A 210 -21.45 -14.64 3.96
C SER A 210 -20.71 -13.66 4.88
N LEU A 211 -19.41 -13.47 4.65
CA LEU A 211 -18.61 -12.48 5.37
C LEU A 211 -19.20 -11.07 5.27
N LEU A 212 -19.70 -10.69 4.09
CA LEU A 212 -20.32 -9.38 3.87
C LEU A 212 -21.57 -9.19 4.75
N VAL A 213 -22.43 -10.21 4.82
CA VAL A 213 -23.63 -10.16 5.69
C VAL A 213 -23.22 -9.98 7.15
N ARG A 214 -22.23 -10.71 7.64
CA ARG A 214 -21.72 -10.54 9.01
C ARG A 214 -21.22 -9.12 9.27
N ILE A 215 -20.45 -8.54 8.36
CA ILE A 215 -19.94 -7.18 8.49
C ILE A 215 -21.09 -6.17 8.55
N VAL A 216 -22.11 -6.30 7.67
CA VAL A 216 -23.28 -5.40 7.67
C VAL A 216 -24.06 -5.52 8.97
N VAL A 217 -24.29 -6.74 9.47
CA VAL A 217 -24.98 -6.94 10.77
C VAL A 217 -24.20 -6.28 11.90
N TRP A 218 -22.87 -6.42 11.94
CA TRP A 218 -22.05 -5.75 12.94
C TRP A 218 -22.08 -4.22 12.81
N MET A 219 -22.15 -3.68 11.59
CA MET A 219 -22.34 -2.24 11.41
C MET A 219 -23.64 -1.75 12.05
N VAL A 220 -24.74 -2.47 11.87
CA VAL A 220 -26.04 -2.15 12.47
C VAL A 220 -25.99 -2.27 14.01
N ILE A 221 -25.34 -3.30 14.54
CA ILE A 221 -25.24 -3.52 15.99
C ILE A 221 -24.39 -2.45 16.68
N LEU A 222 -23.25 -2.08 16.07
CA LEU A 222 -22.25 -1.17 16.66
C LEU A 222 -22.45 0.32 16.34
N GLN A 223 -23.46 0.67 15.54
CA GLN A 223 -23.78 2.08 15.29
C GLN A 223 -24.19 2.79 16.60
N GLN A 224 -24.08 4.11 16.62
CA GLN A 224 -24.33 4.92 17.83
C GLN A 224 -25.75 4.73 18.37
N ASN A 225 -26.75 4.60 17.52
CA ASN A 225 -28.13 4.27 17.86
C ASN A 225 -28.44 2.79 17.58
N GLY A 226 -27.48 1.91 17.84
CA GLY A 226 -27.60 0.49 17.58
C GLY A 226 -27.87 -0.32 18.85
N VAL A 227 -28.22 -1.58 18.62
CA VAL A 227 -28.64 -2.54 19.68
C VAL A 227 -27.62 -2.63 20.82
N TYR A 228 -26.32 -2.54 20.52
CA TYR A 228 -25.28 -2.60 21.57
C TYR A 228 -25.39 -1.43 22.56
N ASN A 229 -25.49 -0.21 22.06
CA ASN A 229 -25.65 0.97 22.91
C ASN A 229 -26.99 0.98 23.63
N ASP A 230 -28.07 0.55 22.97
CA ASP A 230 -29.40 0.47 23.60
C ASP A 230 -29.38 -0.50 24.81
N LEU A 231 -28.72 -1.64 24.68
CA LEU A 231 -28.53 -2.59 25.78
C LEU A 231 -27.70 -1.99 26.91
N MET A 232 -26.64 -1.25 26.61
CA MET A 232 -25.78 -0.61 27.62
C MET A 232 -26.52 0.50 28.38
N VAL A 233 -27.36 1.27 27.70
CA VAL A 233 -28.24 2.29 28.32
C VAL A 233 -29.30 1.61 29.19
N ALA A 234 -29.97 0.57 28.69
CA ALA A 234 -30.99 -0.17 29.42
C ALA A 234 -30.41 -0.86 30.68
N ALA A 235 -29.16 -1.31 30.62
CA ALA A 235 -28.44 -1.87 31.78
C ALA A 235 -27.91 -0.80 32.76
N GLY A 236 -28.11 0.49 32.48
CA GLY A 236 -27.62 1.60 33.32
C GLY A 236 -26.10 1.80 33.30
N LEU A 237 -25.37 1.18 32.33
CA LEU A 237 -23.92 1.25 32.24
C LEU A 237 -23.42 2.51 31.57
N ILE A 238 -24.24 3.11 30.70
CA ILE A 238 -23.94 4.39 30.02
C ILE A 238 -25.20 5.27 30.03
N ALA A 239 -25.00 6.59 30.02
CA ALA A 239 -26.09 7.54 29.82
C ALA A 239 -26.46 7.62 28.34
N ASP A 240 -27.71 7.94 28.02
CA ASP A 240 -28.19 8.03 26.65
C ASP A 240 -27.47 9.12 25.83
N ASP A 241 -27.07 10.20 26.49
CA ASP A 241 -26.27 11.29 25.87
C ASP A 241 -24.81 10.91 25.62
N ASN A 242 -24.32 9.82 26.23
CA ASN A 242 -22.91 9.41 26.15
C ASN A 242 -22.72 8.03 25.47
N ARG A 243 -23.48 7.78 24.41
CA ARG A 243 -23.40 6.54 23.63
C ARG A 243 -22.05 6.35 22.98
N TRP A 244 -21.51 5.14 23.00
CA TRP A 244 -20.20 4.82 22.47
C TRP A 244 -20.18 4.85 20.93
N LYS A 245 -19.16 5.49 20.37
CA LYS A 245 -18.89 5.50 18.92
C LYS A 245 -17.99 4.31 18.56
N LEU A 246 -18.58 3.13 18.36
CA LEU A 246 -17.84 1.90 18.07
C LEU A 246 -17.60 1.66 16.58
N MET A 247 -18.36 2.33 15.69
CA MET A 247 -18.11 2.27 14.25
C MET A 247 -16.83 3.04 13.88
N TYR A 248 -16.11 2.50 12.90
CA TYR A 248 -14.89 3.07 12.32
C TYR A 248 -13.77 3.34 13.33
N ASN A 249 -13.76 2.63 14.46
CA ASN A 249 -12.71 2.72 15.44
C ASN A 249 -12.02 1.37 15.69
N GLN A 250 -10.90 1.41 16.43
CA GLN A 250 -10.10 0.21 16.70
C GLN A 250 -10.87 -0.80 17.57
N THR A 251 -11.66 -0.34 18.55
CA THR A 251 -12.42 -1.20 19.46
C THR A 251 -13.47 -2.01 18.70
N GLY A 252 -14.28 -1.35 17.87
CA GLY A 252 -15.26 -2.05 17.03
C GLY A 252 -14.59 -3.05 16.07
N THR A 253 -13.45 -2.69 15.49
CA THR A 253 -12.67 -3.61 14.64
C THR A 253 -12.24 -4.87 15.43
N ILE A 254 -11.73 -4.72 16.64
CA ILE A 254 -11.31 -5.87 17.47
C ILE A 254 -12.48 -6.77 17.80
N ILE A 255 -13.63 -6.21 18.19
CA ILE A 255 -14.84 -6.98 18.50
C ILE A 255 -15.27 -7.82 17.30
N VAL A 256 -15.44 -7.18 16.15
CA VAL A 256 -15.89 -7.85 14.93
C VAL A 256 -14.90 -8.91 14.44
N MET A 257 -13.61 -8.58 14.41
CA MET A 257 -12.57 -9.53 13.99
C MET A 257 -12.45 -10.72 14.92
N THR A 258 -12.60 -10.50 16.24
CA THR A 258 -12.60 -11.60 17.22
C THR A 258 -13.76 -12.55 16.95
N GLN A 259 -14.98 -12.05 16.76
CA GLN A 259 -16.13 -12.90 16.46
C GLN A 259 -15.98 -13.68 15.14
N ILE A 260 -15.45 -13.03 14.09
CA ILE A 260 -15.25 -13.66 12.79
C ILE A 260 -14.19 -14.76 12.85
N LEU A 261 -13.11 -14.55 13.63
CA LEU A 261 -11.95 -15.45 13.70
C LEU A 261 -12.06 -16.49 14.81
N LEU A 262 -13.00 -16.34 15.76
CA LEU A 262 -13.18 -17.26 16.89
C LEU A 262 -13.32 -18.73 16.46
N PRO A 263 -14.13 -19.10 15.45
CA PRO A 263 -14.23 -20.49 15.01
C PRO A 263 -12.92 -21.08 14.50
N PHE A 264 -12.07 -20.24 13.83
CA PHE A 264 -10.75 -20.67 13.36
C PHE A 264 -9.77 -20.94 14.51
N MET A 265 -9.99 -20.35 15.67
CA MET A 265 -9.22 -20.64 16.88
C MET A 265 -9.76 -21.87 17.61
N VAL A 266 -11.10 -22.03 17.67
CA VAL A 266 -11.74 -23.15 18.39
C VAL A 266 -11.41 -24.49 17.73
N LEU A 267 -11.47 -24.58 16.40
CA LEU A 267 -11.25 -25.84 15.68
C LEU A 267 -9.87 -26.49 15.93
N PRO A 268 -8.74 -25.77 15.85
CA PRO A 268 -7.43 -26.36 16.14
C PRO A 268 -7.20 -26.68 17.62
N LEU A 269 -7.92 -26.00 18.54
CA LEU A 269 -7.79 -26.21 19.98
C LEU A 269 -8.65 -27.39 20.50
N TYR A 270 -9.70 -27.74 19.76
CA TYR A 270 -10.56 -28.90 20.02
C TYR A 270 -9.88 -30.20 19.60
#